data_1d3eba40db033d78244e51da3d1aeda3
#
_entry.id   1d3eba40db033d78244e51da3d1aeda3
#
_cell.length_a   1.000
_cell.length_b   1.000
_cell.length_c   1.000
_cell.angle_alpha   90.00
_cell.angle_beta   90.00
_cell.angle_gamma   90.00
#
_symmetry.space_group_name_H-M   'P 1'
#
loop_
_entity.id
_entity.type
_entity.pdbx_description
1 polymer ?
#
loop_
_entity_poly.entity_id
_entity_poly.type
_entity_poly.pdbx_seq_one_letter_code
_entity_poly.pdbx_strand_id
1 'polypeptide(L)'
;MSLSGGQKQRISISRAVLKPAEILIFDDSTSALDLKTEADLYEALGKARPRTTKIIIAQRITSVRRADRIVVLNNGSIEACGTHLELMQSCKTYQDIYYSQVGNEGENNE
;
A
#
# COMPACT_ATOMS: atom_id res chain seq x y z
N MET A 1 28.03 -9.12 5.73
CA MET A 1 26.90 -9.60 4.91
C MET A 1 25.87 -8.50 4.79
N SER A 2 25.53 -8.10 3.59
CA SER A 2 24.54 -7.05 3.36
C SER A 2 23.13 -7.63 3.36
N LEU A 3 22.19 -6.87 3.91
CA LEU A 3 20.77 -7.24 3.91
C LEU A 3 20.13 -6.90 2.57
N SER A 4 19.14 -7.68 2.15
CA SER A 4 18.33 -7.34 0.99
C SER A 4 17.46 -6.11 1.28
N GLY A 5 16.93 -5.48 0.21
CA GLY A 5 15.99 -4.36 0.36
C GLY A 5 14.76 -4.73 1.16
N GLY A 6 14.19 -5.93 0.91
CA GLY A 6 13.04 -6.42 1.65
C GLY A 6 13.34 -6.67 3.12
N GLN A 7 14.51 -7.21 3.44
CA GLN A 7 14.94 -7.41 4.82
C GLN A 7 15.08 -6.08 5.55
N LYS A 8 15.69 -5.09 4.91
CA LYS A 8 15.83 -3.74 5.48
C LYS A 8 14.47 -3.10 5.73
N GLN A 9 13.54 -3.23 4.81
CA GLN A 9 12.18 -2.71 4.99
C GLN A 9 11.46 -3.38 6.14
N ARG A 10 11.56 -4.69 6.28
CA ARG A 10 10.93 -5.42 7.39
C ARG A 10 11.49 -5.01 8.75
N ILE A 11 12.79 -4.78 8.84
CA ILE A 11 13.42 -4.29 10.08
C ILE A 11 12.90 -2.90 10.42
N SER A 12 12.82 -2.01 9.44
CA SER A 12 12.32 -0.65 9.62
C SER A 12 10.87 -0.64 10.10
N ILE A 13 10.02 -1.47 9.48
CA ILE A 13 8.62 -1.60 9.86
C ILE A 13 8.50 -2.16 11.28
N SER A 14 9.28 -3.18 11.63
CA SER A 14 9.27 -3.76 12.97
C SER A 14 9.61 -2.72 14.04
N ARG A 15 10.56 -1.84 13.78
CA ARG A 15 10.90 -0.76 14.70
C ARG A 15 9.73 0.20 14.91
N ALA A 16 9.02 0.54 13.84
CA ALA A 16 7.87 1.43 13.92
C ALA A 16 6.73 0.80 14.73
N VAL A 17 6.47 -0.49 14.53
CA VAL A 17 5.37 -1.21 15.18
C VAL A 17 5.63 -1.40 16.67
N LEU A 18 6.90 -1.51 17.09
CA LEU A 18 7.27 -1.67 18.50
C LEU A 18 6.97 -0.43 19.33
N LYS A 19 6.86 0.73 18.71
CA LYS A 19 6.53 1.96 19.42
C LYS A 19 5.02 2.14 19.50
N PRO A 20 4.42 2.38 20.68
CA PRO A 20 3.01 2.72 20.76
C PRO A 20 2.76 4.02 19.98
N ALA A 21 1.86 3.97 19.01
CA ALA A 21 1.52 5.13 18.21
C ALA A 21 0.05 5.08 17.83
N GLU A 22 -0.59 6.24 17.78
CA GLU A 22 -1.97 6.38 17.31
C GLU A 22 -2.03 6.34 15.79
N ILE A 23 -0.97 6.80 15.13
CA ILE A 23 -0.86 6.87 13.67
C ILE A 23 0.46 6.25 13.25
N LEU A 24 0.40 5.32 12.30
CA LEU A 24 1.58 4.76 11.64
C LEU A 24 1.56 5.18 10.18
N ILE A 25 2.69 5.70 9.70
CA ILE A 25 2.85 6.13 8.31
C ILE A 25 3.84 5.20 7.62
N PHE A 26 3.39 4.58 6.53
CA PHE A 26 4.22 3.72 5.68
C PHE A 26 4.45 4.44 4.35
N ASP A 27 5.58 5.13 4.25
CA ASP A 27 5.93 5.89 3.04
C ASP A 27 6.77 4.99 2.13
N ASP A 28 6.09 4.31 1.21
CA ASP A 28 6.69 3.36 0.25
C ASP A 28 7.51 2.27 0.95
N SER A 29 7.10 1.91 2.17
CA SER A 29 7.88 1.03 3.05
C SER A 29 7.90 -0.43 2.62
N THR A 30 7.00 -0.84 1.71
CA THR A 30 6.84 -2.22 1.27
C THR A 30 7.23 -2.45 -0.19
N SER A 31 7.83 -1.45 -0.84
CA SER A 31 8.15 -1.50 -2.27
C SER A 31 9.10 -2.63 -2.66
N ALA A 32 9.96 -3.08 -1.74
CA ALA A 32 10.90 -4.17 -1.98
C ALA A 32 10.35 -5.54 -1.58
N LEU A 33 9.11 -5.61 -1.09
CA LEU A 33 8.47 -6.87 -0.72
C LEU A 33 7.66 -7.42 -1.89
N ASP A 34 7.57 -8.76 -1.99
CA ASP A 34 6.65 -9.38 -2.93
C ASP A 34 5.20 -9.19 -2.44
N LEU A 35 4.24 -9.39 -3.32
CA LEU A 35 2.83 -9.11 -3.03
C LEU A 35 2.28 -9.96 -1.91
N LYS A 36 2.68 -11.24 -1.82
CA LYS A 36 2.21 -12.12 -0.76
C LYS A 36 2.75 -11.70 0.61
N THR A 37 4.04 -11.41 0.68
CA THR A 37 4.69 -10.97 1.92
C THR A 37 4.09 -9.65 2.39
N GLU A 38 3.84 -8.72 1.48
CA GLU A 38 3.20 -7.45 1.79
C GLU A 38 1.79 -7.66 2.34
N ALA A 39 1.01 -8.52 1.70
CA ALA A 39 -0.35 -8.82 2.13
C ALA A 39 -0.37 -9.41 3.55
N ASP A 40 0.52 -10.38 3.81
CA ASP A 40 0.64 -11.00 5.12
C ASP A 40 1.04 -9.98 6.18
N LEU A 41 1.94 -9.06 5.84
CA LEU A 41 2.40 -8.00 6.73
C LEU A 41 1.25 -7.08 7.14
N TYR A 42 0.46 -6.58 6.18
CA TYR A 42 -0.65 -5.69 6.48
C TYR A 42 -1.76 -6.40 7.25
N GLU A 43 -2.00 -7.67 6.99
CA GLU A 43 -2.94 -8.46 7.76
C GLU A 43 -2.49 -8.59 9.22
N ALA A 44 -1.22 -8.91 9.44
CA ALA A 44 -0.65 -9.01 10.78
C ALA A 44 -0.71 -7.69 11.53
N LEU A 45 -0.45 -6.57 10.84
CA LEU A 45 -0.54 -5.23 11.43
C LEU A 45 -1.98 -4.90 11.85
N GLY A 46 -2.95 -5.27 11.03
CA GLY A 46 -4.36 -5.05 11.36
C GLY A 46 -4.78 -5.78 12.63
N LYS A 47 -4.25 -6.98 12.84
CA LYS A 47 -4.53 -7.77 14.05
C LYS A 47 -3.75 -7.25 15.27
N ALA A 48 -2.49 -6.86 15.07
CA ALA A 48 -1.63 -6.40 16.17
C ALA A 48 -1.98 -4.99 16.64
N ARG A 49 -2.43 -4.13 15.74
CA ARG A 49 -2.71 -2.72 16.01
C ARG A 49 -4.07 -2.31 15.43
N PRO A 50 -5.19 -2.90 15.90
CA PRO A 50 -6.50 -2.66 15.27
C PRO A 50 -7.03 -1.23 15.44
N ARG A 51 -6.56 -0.51 16.47
CA ARG A 51 -7.02 0.87 16.75
C ARG A 51 -6.08 1.94 16.20
N THR A 52 -4.95 1.54 15.64
CA THR A 52 -3.99 2.51 15.08
C THR A 52 -4.41 2.87 13.67
N THR A 53 -4.46 4.16 13.37
CA THR A 53 -4.67 4.64 12.00
C THR A 53 -3.41 4.40 11.19
N LYS A 54 -3.55 3.76 10.04
CA LYS A 54 -2.43 3.45 9.16
C LYS A 54 -2.55 4.27 7.88
N ILE A 55 -1.52 5.05 7.58
CA ILE A 55 -1.44 5.83 6.35
C ILE A 55 -0.40 5.15 5.47
N ILE A 56 -0.84 4.65 4.33
CA ILE A 56 0.02 3.92 3.39
C ILE A 56 0.21 4.77 2.15
N ILE A 57 1.45 5.13 1.86
CA ILE A 57 1.81 5.86 0.65
C ILE A 57 2.52 4.88 -0.27
N ALA A 58 1.91 4.58 -1.41
CA ALA A 58 2.45 3.59 -2.33
C ALA A 58 2.02 3.89 -3.76
N GLN A 59 2.78 3.35 -4.70
CA GLN A 59 2.48 3.46 -6.13
C GLN A 59 1.73 2.24 -6.65
N ARG A 60 1.83 1.10 -5.97
CA ARG A 60 1.14 -0.12 -6.39
C ARG A 60 -0.28 -0.13 -5.84
N ILE A 61 -1.26 -0.32 -6.72
CA ILE A 61 -2.68 -0.40 -6.30
C ILE A 61 -2.90 -1.60 -5.38
N THR A 62 -2.19 -2.70 -5.60
CA THR A 62 -2.27 -3.86 -4.71
C THR A 62 -1.92 -3.54 -3.26
N SER A 63 -1.09 -2.53 -3.02
CA SER A 63 -0.72 -2.09 -1.67
C SER A 63 -1.84 -1.31 -0.98
N VAL A 64 -2.68 -0.60 -1.75
CA VAL A 64 -3.67 0.33 -1.18
C VAL A 64 -5.11 -0.14 -1.33
N ARG A 65 -5.39 -1.12 -2.19
CA ARG A 65 -6.77 -1.50 -2.55
C ARG A 65 -7.61 -1.98 -1.36
N ARG A 66 -6.96 -2.46 -0.31
CA ARG A 66 -7.64 -2.95 0.90
C ARG A 66 -7.85 -1.89 1.97
N ALA A 67 -7.35 -0.69 1.75
CA ALA A 67 -7.53 0.41 2.68
C ALA A 67 -9.01 0.77 2.81
N ASP A 68 -9.41 1.24 3.97
CA ASP A 68 -10.77 1.71 4.20
C ASP A 68 -11.09 2.92 3.34
N ARG A 69 -10.07 3.71 3.02
CA ARG A 69 -10.21 4.90 2.19
C ARG A 69 -8.91 5.13 1.41
N ILE A 70 -9.07 5.40 0.13
CA ILE A 70 -7.94 5.68 -0.77
C ILE A 70 -8.05 7.12 -1.23
N VAL A 71 -6.92 7.85 -1.16
CA VAL A 71 -6.82 9.23 -1.65
C VAL A 71 -5.98 9.21 -2.91
N VAL A 72 -6.52 9.75 -3.99
CA VAL A 72 -5.81 9.90 -5.27
C VAL A 72 -5.26 11.31 -5.36
N LEU A 73 -3.93 11.42 -5.46
CA LEU A 73 -3.26 12.71 -5.60
C LEU A 73 -2.85 12.94 -7.05
N ASN A 74 -3.07 14.15 -7.53
CA ASN A 74 -2.66 14.57 -8.86
C ASN A 74 -2.20 16.03 -8.82
N ASN A 75 -0.97 16.27 -9.27
CA ASN A 75 -0.37 17.61 -9.30
C ASN A 75 -0.45 18.34 -7.95
N GLY A 76 -0.20 17.62 -6.86
CA GLY A 76 -0.17 18.19 -5.52
C GLY A 76 -1.53 18.43 -4.89
N SER A 77 -2.61 17.99 -5.53
CA SER A 77 -3.98 18.17 -5.04
C SER A 77 -4.71 16.83 -4.94
N ILE A 78 -5.70 16.77 -4.06
CA ILE A 78 -6.57 15.60 -3.97
C ILE A 78 -7.56 15.61 -5.13
N GLU A 79 -7.47 14.62 -6.00
CA GLU A 79 -8.38 14.47 -7.13
C GLU A 79 -9.64 13.70 -6.75
N ALA A 80 -9.48 12.65 -5.94
CA ALA A 80 -10.61 11.80 -5.55
C ALA A 80 -10.29 11.08 -4.24
N CYS A 81 -11.34 10.61 -3.58
CA CYS A 81 -11.22 9.86 -2.33
C CYS A 81 -12.38 8.86 -2.26
N GLY A 82 -12.07 7.62 -1.85
CA GLY A 82 -13.08 6.57 -1.72
C GLY A 82 -12.46 5.20 -1.55
N THR A 83 -13.30 4.17 -1.61
CA THR A 83 -12.84 2.79 -1.62
C THR A 83 -12.32 2.42 -3.00
N HIS A 84 -11.65 1.27 -3.09
CA HIS A 84 -11.21 0.74 -4.39
C HIS A 84 -12.37 0.63 -5.39
N LEU A 85 -13.49 0.06 -4.96
CA LEU A 85 -14.65 -0.12 -5.84
C LEU A 85 -15.25 1.21 -6.27
N GLU A 86 -15.35 2.17 -5.36
CA GLU A 86 -15.87 3.50 -5.69
C GLU A 86 -14.98 4.21 -6.71
N LEU A 87 -13.66 4.16 -6.51
CA LEU A 87 -12.71 4.81 -7.42
C LEU A 87 -12.66 4.12 -8.78
N MET A 88 -12.83 2.80 -8.82
CA MET A 88 -12.92 2.07 -10.09
C MET A 88 -14.14 2.46 -10.90
N GLN A 89 -15.19 2.97 -10.26
CA GLN A 89 -16.41 3.41 -10.94
C GLN A 89 -16.39 4.89 -11.31
N SER A 90 -15.68 5.72 -10.55
CA SER A 90 -15.83 7.17 -10.67
C SER A 90 -14.56 7.94 -11.00
N CYS A 91 -13.38 7.37 -10.85
CA CYS A 91 -12.12 8.09 -11.03
C CYS A 91 -11.30 7.53 -12.18
N LYS A 92 -11.26 8.27 -13.29
CA LYS A 92 -10.52 7.83 -14.48
C LYS A 92 -9.03 7.69 -14.21
N THR A 93 -8.43 8.60 -13.46
CA THR A 93 -7.00 8.54 -13.10
C THR A 93 -6.69 7.23 -12.37
N TYR A 94 -7.53 6.86 -11.40
CA TYR A 94 -7.37 5.62 -10.66
C TYR A 94 -7.53 4.39 -11.56
N GLN A 95 -8.53 4.40 -12.44
CA GLN A 95 -8.74 3.33 -13.40
C GLN A 95 -7.54 3.14 -14.33
N ASP A 96 -6.98 4.23 -14.83
CA ASP A 96 -5.84 4.20 -15.74
C ASP A 96 -4.60 3.61 -15.06
N ILE A 97 -4.36 3.98 -13.80
CA ILE A 97 -3.27 3.41 -13.00
C ILE A 97 -3.48 1.91 -12.79
N TYR A 98 -4.70 1.52 -12.44
CA TYR A 98 -5.04 0.11 -12.21
C TYR A 98 -4.79 -0.73 -13.46
N TYR A 99 -5.34 -0.33 -14.61
CA TYR A 99 -5.20 -1.09 -15.85
C TYR A 99 -3.76 -1.12 -16.35
N SER A 100 -3.00 -0.06 -16.12
CA SER A 100 -1.58 -0.03 -16.44
C SER A 100 -0.82 -1.10 -15.67
N GLN A 101 -1.11 -1.27 -14.39
CA GLN A 101 -0.42 -2.24 -13.53
C GLN A 101 -0.89 -3.67 -13.78
N VAL A 102 -2.18 -3.89 -13.91
CA VAL A 102 -2.75 -5.22 -14.18
C VAL A 102 -2.37 -5.72 -15.57
N GLY A 103 -2.34 -4.84 -16.57
CA GLY A 103 -1.90 -5.20 -17.91
C GLY A 103 -0.47 -5.73 -17.92
N ASN A 104 0.43 -5.10 -17.17
CA ASN A 104 1.82 -5.54 -17.06
C ASN A 104 1.92 -6.89 -16.34
N GLU A 105 1.12 -7.11 -15.30
CA GLU A 105 1.08 -8.39 -14.59
C GLU A 105 0.51 -9.51 -15.47
N GLY A 106 -0.51 -9.20 -16.27
CA GLY A 106 -1.09 -10.15 -17.20
C GLY A 106 -0.10 -10.64 -18.24
N GLU A 107 0.74 -9.76 -18.76
CA GLU A 107 1.79 -10.12 -19.71
C GLU A 107 2.84 -11.02 -19.09
N ASN A 108 3.16 -10.84 -17.82
CA ASN A 108 4.16 -11.65 -17.12
C ASN A 108 3.65 -13.03 -16.71
N ASN A 109 2.35 -13.24 -16.69
CA ASN A 109 1.73 -14.52 -16.30
C ASN A 109 1.38 -15.43 -17.48
N GLU A 110 1.59 -14.98 -18.68
CA GLU A 110 1.47 -15.79 -19.89
C GLU A 110 2.83 -16.41 -20.24
#